data_ad94c542a2cb2eaf66d471fa38b72176
#
_entry.id   ad94c542a2cb2eaf66d471fa38b72176
#
_cell.length_a   1.000
_cell.length_b   1.000
_cell.length_c   1.000
_cell.angle_alpha   90.00
_cell.angle_beta   90.00
_cell.angle_gamma   90.00
#
_symmetry.space_group_name_H-M   'P 1'
#
loop_
_entity.id
_entity.type
_entity.pdbx_description
1 polymer ?
#
loop_
_entity_poly.entity_id
_entity_poly.type
_entity_poly.pdbx_seq_one_letter_code
_entity_poly.pdbx_strand_id
1 'polypeptide(L)'
;IVVDHSTVDIATSRTCAEAAELKGVHFLDAPISGGPGGAAGGTLAIMVGGNEDAFETAYEYLGKMGANVKLMGPSGAGTAMKLINQLLVGINTVAAAEAFALANSAGIDITAAADLLTVSWGNSVMAARSAPITATRDFANSAAPVRNLDKDMGIIKDLARDEGLSLELALKSYE
;
A
#
# COMPACT_ATOMS: atom_id res chain seq x y z
N ILE A 1 10.02 -1.80 -22.92
CA ILE A 1 9.45 -1.23 -21.70
C ILE A 1 9.86 -2.11 -20.52
N VAL A 2 10.31 -1.52 -19.43
CA VAL A 2 10.51 -2.18 -18.12
C VAL A 2 9.37 -1.71 -17.21
N VAL A 3 8.75 -2.63 -16.48
CA VAL A 3 7.73 -2.32 -15.47
C VAL A 3 8.20 -2.86 -14.13
N ASP A 4 8.37 -1.97 -13.15
CA ASP A 4 8.81 -2.32 -11.80
C ASP A 4 7.65 -2.23 -10.80
N HIS A 5 7.34 -3.32 -10.13
CA HIS A 5 6.28 -3.41 -9.12
C HIS A 5 6.79 -3.24 -7.68
N SER A 6 8.04 -2.86 -7.51
CA SER A 6 8.65 -2.67 -6.19
C SER A 6 8.03 -1.47 -5.44
N THR A 7 8.09 -1.52 -4.11
CA THR A 7 7.87 -0.36 -3.26
C THR A 7 9.23 0.11 -2.74
N VAL A 8 9.69 1.22 -3.29
CA VAL A 8 10.96 1.89 -3.00
C VAL A 8 10.71 3.38 -2.72
N ASP A 9 11.75 4.18 -2.53
CA ASP A 9 11.64 5.64 -2.49
C ASP A 9 11.49 6.22 -3.91
N ILE A 10 10.96 7.45 -3.99
CA ILE A 10 10.68 8.13 -5.27
C ILE A 10 11.96 8.40 -6.07
N ALA A 11 13.07 8.72 -5.39
CA ALA A 11 14.34 9.01 -6.04
C ALA A 11 14.91 7.78 -6.74
N THR A 12 14.80 6.61 -6.12
CA THR A 12 15.17 5.32 -6.72
C THR A 12 14.38 5.06 -8.01
N SER A 13 13.07 5.23 -8.01
CA SER A 13 12.24 5.07 -9.22
C SER A 13 12.66 6.02 -10.34
N ARG A 14 12.92 7.28 -10.02
CA ARG A 14 13.39 8.28 -11.00
C ARG A 14 14.76 7.94 -11.57
N THR A 15 15.70 7.53 -10.71
CA THR A 15 17.04 7.10 -11.14
C THR A 15 16.98 5.91 -12.08
N CYS A 16 16.11 4.93 -11.79
CA CYS A 16 15.89 3.79 -12.68
C CYS A 16 15.30 4.22 -14.03
N ALA A 17 14.37 5.17 -14.03
CA ALA A 17 13.78 5.70 -15.26
C ALA A 17 14.83 6.43 -16.11
N GLU A 18 15.66 7.29 -15.52
CA GLU A 18 16.74 7.98 -16.20
C GLU A 18 17.77 7.00 -16.79
N ALA A 19 18.14 5.97 -16.03
CA ALA A 19 19.07 4.95 -16.50
C ALA A 19 18.51 4.13 -17.66
N ALA A 20 17.20 3.87 -17.68
CA ALA A 20 16.50 3.19 -18.76
C ALA A 20 16.44 4.08 -20.02
N GLU A 21 16.13 5.35 -19.87
CA GLU A 21 16.04 6.34 -20.95
C GLU A 21 17.38 6.46 -21.70
N LEU A 22 18.51 6.47 -21.00
CA LEU A 22 19.85 6.45 -21.60
C LEU A 22 20.11 5.23 -22.50
N LYS A 23 19.30 4.18 -22.36
CA LYS A 23 19.32 2.96 -23.17
C LYS A 23 18.20 2.92 -24.22
N GLY A 24 17.42 3.98 -24.38
CA GLY A 24 16.26 4.01 -25.25
C GLY A 24 15.12 3.10 -24.80
N VAL A 25 15.03 2.83 -23.49
CA VAL A 25 14.01 1.95 -22.87
C VAL A 25 13.12 2.78 -21.96
N HIS A 26 11.80 2.66 -22.12
CA HIS A 26 10.87 3.24 -21.17
C HIS A 26 10.83 2.43 -19.86
N PHE A 27 10.75 3.13 -18.75
CA PHE A 27 10.58 2.55 -17.41
C PHE A 27 9.27 3.06 -16.81
N LEU A 28 8.47 2.14 -16.25
CA LEU A 28 7.25 2.45 -15.52
C LEU A 28 7.42 1.96 -14.08
N ASP A 29 7.34 2.86 -13.11
CA ASP A 29 7.16 2.50 -11.71
C ASP A 29 5.69 2.18 -11.47
N ALA A 30 5.39 0.92 -11.21
CA ALA A 30 4.03 0.39 -11.16
C ALA A 30 3.75 -0.43 -9.91
N PRO A 31 3.99 0.10 -8.69
CA PRO A 31 3.73 -0.61 -7.45
C PRO A 31 2.26 -1.01 -7.33
N ILE A 32 2.03 -2.07 -6.55
CA ILE A 32 0.76 -2.78 -6.45
C ILE A 32 0.17 -2.74 -5.04
N SER A 33 -1.16 -2.86 -4.96
CA SER A 33 -1.90 -3.07 -3.71
C SER A 33 -2.98 -4.13 -3.91
N GLY A 34 -3.26 -4.95 -2.89
CA GLY A 34 -4.24 -6.04 -2.94
C GLY A 34 -3.74 -7.34 -2.32
N GLY A 35 -2.45 -7.42 -2.03
CA GLY A 35 -1.81 -8.57 -1.38
C GLY A 35 -1.87 -9.86 -2.22
N PRO A 36 -1.54 -11.02 -1.63
CA PRO A 36 -1.53 -12.31 -2.35
C PRO A 36 -2.90 -12.67 -2.96
N GLY A 37 -4.00 -12.35 -2.27
CA GLY A 37 -5.35 -12.62 -2.77
C GLY A 37 -5.67 -11.81 -4.03
N GLY A 38 -5.32 -10.53 -4.05
CA GLY A 38 -5.47 -9.66 -5.21
C GLY A 38 -4.60 -10.12 -6.39
N ALA A 39 -3.37 -10.56 -6.10
CA ALA A 39 -2.48 -11.11 -7.13
C ALA A 39 -3.04 -12.39 -7.75
N ALA A 40 -3.48 -13.35 -6.93
CA ALA A 40 -4.07 -14.60 -7.39
C ALA A 40 -5.37 -14.39 -8.18
N GLY A 41 -6.17 -13.40 -7.80
CA GLY A 41 -7.45 -13.07 -8.43
C GLY A 41 -7.37 -12.11 -9.61
N GLY A 42 -6.18 -11.58 -9.96
CA GLY A 42 -6.05 -10.55 -11.00
C GLY A 42 -6.79 -9.24 -10.66
N THR A 43 -6.93 -8.92 -9.37
CA THR A 43 -7.72 -7.78 -8.88
C THR A 43 -6.88 -6.70 -8.21
N LEU A 44 -5.59 -6.68 -8.47
CA LEU A 44 -4.69 -5.68 -7.91
C LEU A 44 -5.09 -4.25 -8.29
N ALA A 45 -4.84 -3.31 -7.40
CA ALA A 45 -4.69 -1.91 -7.76
C ALA A 45 -3.23 -1.66 -8.15
N ILE A 46 -2.99 -1.12 -9.34
CA ILE A 46 -1.68 -0.84 -9.91
C ILE A 46 -1.58 0.66 -10.15
N MET A 47 -0.60 1.30 -9.49
CA MET A 47 -0.39 2.74 -9.52
C MET A 47 0.82 3.01 -10.41
N VAL A 48 0.60 3.54 -11.62
CA VAL A 48 1.67 3.64 -12.62
C VAL A 48 2.21 5.06 -12.70
N GLY A 49 3.54 5.20 -12.70
CA GLY A 49 4.24 6.44 -13.05
C GLY A 49 5.12 6.22 -14.27
N GLY A 50 5.21 7.22 -15.14
CA GLY A 50 6.07 7.19 -16.30
C GLY A 50 5.47 7.81 -17.55
N ASN A 51 6.02 7.44 -18.70
CA ASN A 51 5.58 7.93 -20.00
C ASN A 51 4.21 7.34 -20.39
N GLU A 52 3.31 8.20 -20.93
CA GLU A 52 1.93 7.83 -21.26
C GLU A 52 1.85 6.79 -22.40
N ASP A 53 2.63 6.95 -23.47
CA ASP A 53 2.63 5.98 -24.60
C ASP A 53 3.14 4.61 -24.16
N ALA A 54 4.13 4.60 -23.24
CA ALA A 54 4.64 3.37 -22.64
C ALA A 54 3.59 2.71 -21.74
N PHE A 55 2.83 3.52 -20.98
CA PHE A 55 1.72 3.04 -20.17
C PHE A 55 0.62 2.43 -21.04
N GLU A 56 0.19 3.10 -22.10
CA GLU A 56 -0.82 2.58 -23.02
C GLU A 56 -0.39 1.24 -23.63
N THR A 57 0.88 1.13 -24.04
CA THR A 57 1.44 -0.12 -24.55
C THR A 57 1.45 -1.24 -23.49
N ALA A 58 1.75 -0.92 -22.23
CA ALA A 58 1.81 -1.88 -21.14
C ALA A 58 0.42 -2.24 -20.57
N TYR A 59 -0.59 -1.42 -20.82
CA TYR A 59 -1.90 -1.51 -20.18
C TYR A 59 -2.59 -2.86 -20.38
N GLU A 60 -2.48 -3.47 -21.57
CA GLU A 60 -3.05 -4.80 -21.83
C GLU A 60 -2.51 -5.86 -20.86
N TYR A 61 -1.22 -5.81 -20.56
CA TYR A 61 -0.57 -6.76 -19.64
C TYR A 61 -0.90 -6.44 -18.19
N LEU A 62 -0.85 -5.18 -17.81
CA LEU A 62 -1.19 -4.72 -16.46
C LEU A 62 -2.64 -5.03 -16.11
N GLY A 63 -3.56 -4.88 -17.08
CA GLY A 63 -4.97 -5.22 -16.92
C GLY A 63 -5.28 -6.71 -16.71
N LYS A 64 -4.31 -7.61 -17.01
CA LYS A 64 -4.44 -9.03 -16.64
C LYS A 64 -4.10 -9.30 -15.17
N MET A 65 -3.32 -8.41 -14.54
CA MET A 65 -2.88 -8.56 -13.16
C MET A 65 -3.74 -7.76 -12.19
N GLY A 66 -4.37 -6.67 -12.65
CA GLY A 66 -5.12 -5.78 -11.80
C GLY A 66 -6.41 -5.26 -12.42
N ALA A 67 -7.46 -5.16 -11.61
CA ALA A 67 -8.74 -4.60 -12.01
C ALA A 67 -8.75 -3.05 -12.01
N ASN A 68 -7.80 -2.43 -11.30
CA ASN A 68 -7.69 -0.98 -11.17
C ASN A 68 -6.28 -0.52 -11.52
N VAL A 69 -6.03 -0.27 -12.80
CA VAL A 69 -4.73 0.18 -13.31
C VAL A 69 -4.84 1.65 -13.70
N LYS A 70 -3.98 2.51 -13.12
CA LYS A 70 -4.09 3.94 -13.35
C LYS A 70 -2.72 4.61 -13.48
N LEU A 71 -2.56 5.42 -14.54
CA LEU A 71 -1.43 6.33 -14.65
C LEU A 71 -1.63 7.50 -13.67
N MET A 72 -0.67 7.70 -12.79
CA MET A 72 -0.69 8.72 -11.73
C MET A 72 0.07 10.00 -12.12
N GLY A 73 0.94 9.92 -13.12
CA GLY A 73 1.76 11.03 -13.59
C GLY A 73 3.14 10.57 -14.09
N PRO A 74 4.14 11.46 -14.13
CA PRO A 74 5.48 11.14 -14.60
C PRO A 74 6.18 10.13 -13.68
N SER A 75 7.39 9.70 -14.06
CA SER A 75 8.22 8.75 -13.31
C SER A 75 8.33 9.11 -11.83
N GLY A 76 8.07 8.14 -10.96
CA GLY A 76 7.98 8.27 -9.51
C GLY A 76 6.58 8.56 -8.98
N ALA A 77 5.59 8.90 -9.84
CA ALA A 77 4.23 9.20 -9.39
C ALA A 77 3.47 7.94 -8.91
N GLY A 78 3.72 6.79 -9.51
CA GLY A 78 3.18 5.50 -9.05
C GLY A 78 3.71 5.16 -7.66
N THR A 79 5.03 5.28 -7.49
CA THR A 79 5.70 5.10 -6.19
C THR A 79 5.19 6.08 -5.14
N ALA A 80 5.04 7.37 -5.48
CA ALA A 80 4.46 8.36 -4.57
C ALA A 80 3.05 7.96 -4.12
N MET A 81 2.19 7.56 -5.05
CA MET A 81 0.82 7.10 -4.72
C MET A 81 0.84 5.84 -3.88
N LYS A 82 1.78 4.92 -4.12
CA LYS A 82 1.96 3.74 -3.26
C LYS A 82 2.35 4.13 -1.84
N LEU A 83 3.26 5.07 -1.65
CA LEU A 83 3.64 5.54 -0.31
C LEU A 83 2.46 6.20 0.42
N ILE A 84 1.62 6.97 -0.28
CA ILE A 84 0.35 7.50 0.27
C ILE A 84 -0.58 6.36 0.71
N ASN A 85 -0.72 5.31 -0.13
CA ASN A 85 -1.49 4.13 0.25
C ASN A 85 -0.91 3.44 1.50
N GLN A 86 0.41 3.27 1.58
CA GLN A 86 1.07 2.62 2.71
C GLN A 86 1.00 3.44 4.00
N LEU A 87 0.99 4.77 3.90
CA LEU A 87 0.70 5.66 5.02
C LEU A 87 -0.65 5.31 5.66
N LEU A 88 -1.70 5.21 4.86
CA LEU A 88 -3.04 4.85 5.33
C LEU A 88 -3.09 3.40 5.83
N VAL A 89 -2.39 2.47 5.17
CA VAL A 89 -2.28 1.09 5.64
C VAL A 89 -1.65 1.04 7.03
N GLY A 90 -0.56 1.77 7.27
CA GLY A 90 0.11 1.84 8.57
C GLY A 90 -0.82 2.38 9.66
N ILE A 91 -1.34 3.58 9.46
CA ILE A 91 -2.22 4.24 10.43
C ILE A 91 -3.46 3.39 10.72
N ASN A 92 -4.14 2.89 9.70
CA ASN A 92 -5.36 2.09 9.86
C ASN A 92 -5.09 0.72 10.50
N THR A 93 -3.89 0.15 10.35
CA THR A 93 -3.51 -1.08 11.03
C THR A 93 -3.43 -0.87 12.54
N VAL A 94 -2.75 0.19 12.97
CA VAL A 94 -2.64 0.55 14.39
C VAL A 94 -4.01 0.94 14.95
N ALA A 95 -4.76 1.77 14.25
CA ALA A 95 -6.12 2.16 14.66
C ALA A 95 -7.05 0.94 14.83
N ALA A 96 -6.98 -0.04 13.93
CA ALA A 96 -7.73 -1.27 14.05
C ALA A 96 -7.31 -2.10 15.29
N ALA A 97 -6.01 -2.19 15.55
CA ALA A 97 -5.49 -2.90 16.71
C ALA A 97 -5.97 -2.26 18.03
N GLU A 98 -5.91 -0.93 18.13
CA GLU A 98 -6.43 -0.18 19.29
C GLU A 98 -7.95 -0.33 19.45
N ALA A 99 -8.71 -0.24 18.35
CA ALA A 99 -10.16 -0.41 18.37
C ALA A 99 -10.57 -1.81 18.87
N PHE A 100 -9.91 -2.88 18.40
CA PHE A 100 -10.19 -4.23 18.86
C PHE A 100 -9.69 -4.50 20.28
N ALA A 101 -8.60 -3.88 20.70
CA ALA A 101 -8.17 -3.91 22.10
C ALA A 101 -9.22 -3.27 23.01
N LEU A 102 -9.78 -2.12 22.62
CA LEU A 102 -10.86 -1.44 23.35
C LEU A 102 -12.14 -2.28 23.36
N ALA A 103 -12.55 -2.87 22.23
CA ALA A 103 -13.71 -3.76 22.16
C ALA A 103 -13.56 -4.94 23.13
N ASN A 104 -12.41 -5.61 23.12
CA ASN A 104 -12.11 -6.72 24.04
C ASN A 104 -12.16 -6.27 25.50
N SER A 105 -11.61 -5.10 25.83
CA SER A 105 -11.66 -4.53 27.19
C SER A 105 -13.08 -4.19 27.63
N ALA A 106 -13.95 -3.81 26.70
CA ALA A 106 -15.36 -3.53 26.94
C ALA A 106 -16.25 -4.79 26.95
N GLY A 107 -15.68 -5.97 26.78
CA GLY A 107 -16.42 -7.24 26.73
C GLY A 107 -17.20 -7.45 25.42
N ILE A 108 -16.86 -6.74 24.37
CA ILE A 108 -17.48 -6.89 23.04
C ILE A 108 -16.73 -7.95 22.24
N ASP A 109 -17.46 -8.88 21.66
CA ASP A 109 -16.90 -9.89 20.76
C ASP A 109 -16.29 -9.22 19.52
N ILE A 110 -15.05 -9.58 19.17
CA ILE A 110 -14.30 -8.95 18.09
C ILE A 110 -14.93 -9.20 16.72
N THR A 111 -15.52 -10.39 16.52
CA THR A 111 -16.18 -10.74 15.26
C THR A 111 -17.43 -9.89 15.09
N ALA A 112 -18.25 -9.80 16.13
CA ALA A 112 -19.45 -8.96 16.10
C ALA A 112 -19.13 -7.47 15.94
N ALA A 113 -18.06 -6.98 16.57
CA ALA A 113 -17.58 -5.62 16.40
C ALA A 113 -17.13 -5.37 14.94
N ALA A 114 -16.37 -6.30 14.34
CA ALA A 114 -15.92 -6.20 12.97
C ALA A 114 -17.07 -6.20 11.97
N ASP A 115 -18.05 -7.09 12.15
CA ASP A 115 -19.23 -7.17 11.27
C ASP A 115 -20.00 -5.84 11.26
N LEU A 116 -20.19 -5.23 12.43
CA LEU A 116 -20.84 -3.93 12.53
C LEU A 116 -20.00 -2.81 11.93
N LEU A 117 -18.69 -2.83 12.16
CA LEU A 117 -17.78 -1.81 11.63
C LEU A 117 -17.72 -1.81 10.10
N THR A 118 -17.91 -2.96 9.42
CA THR A 118 -17.92 -3.02 7.94
C THR A 118 -18.96 -2.13 7.28
N VAL A 119 -20.07 -1.85 7.96
CA VAL A 119 -21.18 -1.00 7.49
C VAL A 119 -21.24 0.35 8.19
N SER A 120 -20.28 0.63 9.06
CA SER A 120 -20.20 1.86 9.84
C SER A 120 -19.15 2.82 9.29
N TRP A 121 -19.20 4.08 9.67
CA TRP A 121 -18.23 5.10 9.24
C TRP A 121 -16.80 4.86 9.75
N GLY A 122 -16.63 4.04 10.79
CA GLY A 122 -15.33 3.60 11.28
C GLY A 122 -14.65 2.52 10.43
N ASN A 123 -15.26 2.12 9.31
CA ASN A 123 -14.72 1.06 8.46
C ASN A 123 -13.35 1.43 7.85
N SER A 124 -12.50 0.42 7.73
CA SER A 124 -11.33 0.44 6.85
C SER A 124 -11.02 -0.98 6.38
N VAL A 125 -10.36 -1.11 5.21
CA VAL A 125 -9.90 -2.41 4.72
C VAL A 125 -8.97 -3.08 5.74
N MET A 126 -8.20 -2.28 6.49
CA MET A 126 -7.29 -2.80 7.51
C MET A 126 -8.02 -3.30 8.76
N ALA A 127 -9.13 -2.67 9.16
CA ALA A 127 -9.99 -3.18 10.22
C ALA A 127 -10.59 -4.55 9.83
N ALA A 128 -11.20 -4.63 8.65
CA ALA A 128 -11.76 -5.89 8.15
C ALA A 128 -10.71 -7.02 8.05
N ARG A 129 -9.49 -6.69 7.61
CA ARG A 129 -8.37 -7.64 7.50
C ARG A 129 -7.84 -8.08 8.87
N SER A 130 -7.76 -7.17 9.84
CA SER A 130 -7.17 -7.45 11.16
C SER A 130 -8.12 -8.21 12.07
N ALA A 131 -9.43 -8.09 11.91
CA ALA A 131 -10.43 -8.70 12.77
C ALA A 131 -10.26 -10.23 12.94
N PRO A 132 -10.21 -11.05 11.88
CA PRO A 132 -10.07 -12.51 12.05
C PRO A 132 -8.73 -12.89 12.69
N ILE A 133 -7.66 -12.15 12.39
CA ILE A 133 -6.32 -12.39 12.99
C ILE A 133 -6.38 -12.08 14.49
N THR A 134 -7.03 -10.99 14.89
CA THR A 134 -7.15 -10.59 16.29
C THR A 134 -8.06 -11.53 17.06
N ALA A 135 -9.19 -11.94 16.48
CA ALA A 135 -10.14 -12.85 17.11
C ALA A 135 -9.52 -14.24 17.40
N THR A 136 -8.73 -14.76 16.46
CA THR A 136 -8.07 -16.06 16.59
C THR A 136 -6.71 -15.97 17.26
N ARG A 137 -6.13 -14.78 17.40
CA ARG A 137 -4.75 -14.53 17.84
C ARG A 137 -3.68 -15.24 16.99
N ASP A 138 -4.00 -15.53 15.73
CA ASP A 138 -3.07 -16.18 14.81
C ASP A 138 -2.19 -15.13 14.09
N PHE A 139 -1.31 -14.50 14.86
CA PHE A 139 -0.41 -13.46 14.35
C PHE A 139 0.76 -14.04 13.54
N ALA A 140 1.07 -15.32 13.69
CA ALA A 140 2.20 -15.96 13.02
C ALA A 140 1.94 -16.24 11.54
N ASN A 141 0.69 -16.51 11.17
CA ASN A 141 0.30 -16.89 9.80
C ASN A 141 -0.25 -15.73 8.97
N SER A 142 0.11 -14.49 9.33
CA SER A 142 -0.27 -13.32 8.54
C SER A 142 0.32 -13.37 7.13
N ALA A 143 -0.52 -13.21 6.11
CA ALA A 143 -0.14 -13.22 4.70
C ALA A 143 0.80 -12.07 4.29
N ALA A 144 0.97 -11.06 5.14
CA ALA A 144 1.90 -9.95 4.90
C ALA A 144 2.65 -9.64 6.20
N PRO A 145 3.94 -9.94 6.26
CA PRO A 145 4.75 -9.71 7.46
C PRO A 145 4.90 -8.21 7.74
N VAL A 146 4.84 -7.85 9.03
CA VAL A 146 4.92 -6.46 9.52
C VAL A 146 6.19 -5.76 9.03
N ARG A 147 7.32 -6.48 8.91
CA ARG A 147 8.59 -5.92 8.40
C ARG A 147 8.47 -5.21 7.04
N ASN A 148 7.51 -5.61 6.19
CA ASN A 148 7.30 -4.95 4.89
C ASN A 148 6.66 -3.58 5.10
N LEU A 149 5.72 -3.48 6.03
CA LEU A 149 5.08 -2.23 6.39
C LEU A 149 6.07 -1.31 7.14
N ASP A 150 6.86 -1.86 8.04
CA ASP A 150 7.94 -1.16 8.75
C ASP A 150 8.91 -0.47 7.76
N LYS A 151 9.39 -1.21 6.75
CA LYS A 151 10.21 -0.65 5.67
C LYS A 151 9.49 0.51 4.95
N ASP A 152 8.22 0.32 4.58
CA ASP A 152 7.45 1.32 3.84
C ASP A 152 7.23 2.58 4.69
N MET A 153 6.93 2.43 5.97
CA MET A 153 6.77 3.55 6.91
C MET A 153 8.09 4.30 7.14
N GLY A 154 9.23 3.61 7.12
CA GLY A 154 10.54 4.22 7.15
C GLY A 154 10.78 5.14 5.94
N ILE A 155 10.45 4.67 4.73
CA ILE A 155 10.52 5.48 3.50
C ILE A 155 9.60 6.69 3.59
N ILE A 156 8.38 6.52 4.10
CA ILE A 156 7.40 7.61 4.26
C ILE A 156 7.91 8.66 5.26
N LYS A 157 8.52 8.24 6.36
CA LYS A 157 9.13 9.15 7.34
C LYS A 157 10.22 10.00 6.70
N ASP A 158 11.10 9.39 5.91
CA ASP A 158 12.17 10.11 5.23
C ASP A 158 11.61 11.07 4.17
N LEU A 159 10.63 10.64 3.38
CA LEU A 159 9.93 11.51 2.41
C LEU A 159 9.26 12.70 3.11
N ALA A 160 8.55 12.47 4.22
CA ALA A 160 7.90 13.55 4.97
C ALA A 160 8.92 14.59 5.48
N ARG A 161 10.05 14.12 6.01
CA ARG A 161 11.15 15.00 6.44
C ARG A 161 11.68 15.84 5.27
N ASP A 162 11.93 15.22 4.14
CA ASP A 162 12.52 15.88 2.95
C ASP A 162 11.56 16.89 2.33
N GLU A 163 10.25 16.65 2.41
CA GLU A 163 9.18 17.56 1.99
C GLU A 163 8.74 18.58 3.07
N GLY A 164 9.35 18.56 4.25
CA GLY A 164 9.01 19.45 5.37
C GLY A 164 7.61 19.24 5.95
N LEU A 165 7.07 18.03 5.83
CA LEU A 165 5.74 17.66 6.34
C LEU A 165 5.83 17.05 7.74
N SER A 166 4.93 17.47 8.64
CA SER A 166 4.74 16.82 9.95
C SER A 166 3.59 15.83 9.85
N LEU A 167 3.91 14.52 9.77
CA LEU A 167 2.94 13.42 9.69
C LEU A 167 2.89 12.70 11.05
N GLU A 168 2.39 13.38 12.09
CA GLU A 168 2.45 12.89 13.48
C GLU A 168 1.81 11.52 13.68
N LEU A 169 0.63 11.25 13.09
CA LEU A 169 -0.03 9.94 13.20
C LEU A 169 0.79 8.84 12.53
N ALA A 170 1.42 9.13 11.41
CA ALA A 170 2.28 8.17 10.72
C ALA A 170 3.52 7.83 11.54
N LEU A 171 4.15 8.84 12.15
CA LEU A 171 5.31 8.65 13.02
C LEU A 171 4.96 7.82 14.25
N LYS A 172 3.84 8.11 14.89
CA LYS A 172 3.33 7.32 16.02
C LYS A 172 2.97 5.88 15.66
N SER A 173 2.49 5.66 14.44
CA SER A 173 2.18 4.31 13.94
C SER A 173 3.42 3.52 13.52
N TYR A 174 4.55 4.20 13.34
CA TYR A 174 5.84 3.59 13.01
C TYR A 174 6.62 3.16 14.26
N GLU A 175 6.49 3.86 15.39
CA GLU A 175 7.06 3.53 16.71
C GLU A 175 6.42 2.27 17.32
#